data_29f6c4f0c9b9759ee8814e0b70cb4dcb
#
_entry.id   29f6c4f0c9b9759ee8814e0b70cb4dcb
#
_cell.length_a   1.000
_cell.length_b   1.000
_cell.length_c   1.000
_cell.angle_alpha   90.00
_cell.angle_beta   90.00
_cell.angle_gamma   90.00
#
_symmetry.space_group_name_H-M   'P 1'
#
loop_
_entity.id
_entity.type
_entity.pdbx_description
1 polymer ?
#
loop_
_entity_poly.entity_id
_entity_poly.type
_entity_poly.pdbx_seq_one_letter_code
_entity_poly.pdbx_strand_id
1 'polypeptide(L)'
;MGSYYFKRFATNYPKSPYAEECAYMAAYCNYEESPRSSLDQSSTYDAIKELQLFINMYPTSEKVSKANTLIDELRAKLEKKAYDIGMLYYKMYDYKAAIQTFKNVIKDFPDTPHREDLLYYILKSNYKYATNSIATKRKERFTATIESYDDLLSSYPKTIYLKEAHSMQKDAQNGILN
;
A
#
# COMPACT_ATOMS: atom_id res chain seq x y z
N MET A 1 13.18 24.77 3.10
CA MET A 1 14.06 25.65 3.96
C MET A 1 13.51 25.83 5.36
N GLY A 2 12.21 26.00 5.58
CA GLY A 2 11.61 26.18 6.93
C GLY A 2 11.89 25.01 7.87
N SER A 3 11.72 23.77 7.41
CA SER A 3 11.96 22.56 8.20
C SER A 3 13.36 22.53 8.84
N TYR A 4 14.40 22.91 8.08
CA TYR A 4 15.78 22.94 8.57
C TYR A 4 15.98 23.87 9.79
N TYR A 5 15.45 25.10 9.73
CA TYR A 5 15.63 26.07 10.83
C TYR A 5 14.85 25.66 12.06
N PHE A 6 13.63 25.17 11.92
CA PHE A 6 12.83 24.65 13.02
C PHE A 6 13.51 23.45 13.70
N LYS A 7 14.00 22.50 12.91
CA LYS A 7 14.72 21.33 13.42
C LYS A 7 15.99 21.72 14.15
N ARG A 8 16.77 22.65 13.58
CA ARG A 8 17.99 23.16 14.20
C ARG A 8 17.72 23.87 15.52
N PHE A 9 16.63 24.65 15.61
CA PHE A 9 16.24 25.29 16.86
C PHE A 9 15.90 24.26 17.92
N ALA A 10 15.03 23.33 17.64
CA ALA A 10 14.61 22.26 18.57
C ALA A 10 15.82 21.43 19.07
N THR A 11 16.78 21.14 18.17
CA THR A 11 17.98 20.38 18.51
C THR A 11 18.96 21.19 19.38
N ASN A 12 19.16 22.47 19.07
CA ASN A 12 20.14 23.30 19.78
C ASN A 12 19.63 23.83 21.13
N TYR A 13 18.30 23.98 21.26
CA TYR A 13 17.65 24.53 22.45
C TYR A 13 16.55 23.60 22.99
N PRO A 14 16.86 22.35 23.36
CA PRO A 14 15.85 21.36 23.73
C PRO A 14 15.06 21.69 25.01
N LYS A 15 15.60 22.58 25.85
CA LYS A 15 14.95 23.06 27.07
C LYS A 15 14.12 24.33 26.86
N SER A 16 14.09 24.87 25.65
CA SER A 16 13.29 26.04 25.33
C SER A 16 11.80 25.70 25.38
N PRO A 17 10.92 26.60 25.88
CA PRO A 17 9.46 26.40 25.81
C PRO A 17 8.95 26.30 24.36
N TYR A 18 9.76 26.73 23.39
CA TYR A 18 9.42 26.64 21.96
C TYR A 18 9.99 25.39 21.27
N ALA A 19 10.75 24.54 21.98
CA ALA A 19 11.42 23.38 21.37
C ALA A 19 10.42 22.39 20.79
N GLU A 20 9.35 22.07 21.52
CA GLU A 20 8.26 21.19 21.08
C GLU A 20 7.55 21.76 19.85
N GLU A 21 7.17 23.03 19.88
CA GLU A 21 6.53 23.70 18.74
C GLU A 21 7.42 23.67 17.50
N CYS A 22 8.70 23.99 17.64
CA CYS A 22 9.65 23.95 16.54
C CYS A 22 9.85 22.53 16.00
N ALA A 23 9.92 21.51 16.86
CA ALA A 23 10.02 20.11 16.41
C ALA A 23 8.78 19.69 15.59
N TYR A 24 7.58 20.04 16.06
CA TYR A 24 6.34 19.80 15.32
C TYR A 24 6.33 20.55 13.98
N MET A 25 6.69 21.84 13.96
CA MET A 25 6.72 22.65 12.74
C MET A 25 7.74 22.13 11.73
N ALA A 26 8.88 21.59 12.17
CA ALA A 26 9.84 20.93 11.29
C ALA A 26 9.23 19.72 10.58
N ALA A 27 8.52 18.85 11.34
CA ALA A 27 7.84 17.70 10.79
C ALA A 27 6.66 18.09 9.87
N TYR A 28 5.89 19.12 10.25
CA TYR A 28 4.78 19.63 9.44
C TYR A 28 5.26 20.24 8.11
N CYS A 29 6.38 20.95 8.09
CA CYS A 29 6.97 21.45 6.84
C CYS A 29 7.31 20.29 5.88
N ASN A 30 7.85 19.18 6.40
CA ASN A 30 8.15 17.99 5.58
C ASN A 30 6.86 17.33 5.07
N TYR A 31 5.77 17.32 5.87
CA TYR A 31 4.46 16.87 5.41
C TYR A 31 3.96 17.71 4.22
N GLU A 32 4.03 19.04 4.30
CA GLU A 32 3.63 19.95 3.23
C GLU A 32 4.48 19.79 1.95
N GLU A 33 5.75 19.38 2.08
CA GLU A 33 6.65 19.10 0.96
C GLU A 33 6.36 17.75 0.28
N SER A 34 5.48 16.89 0.86
CA SER A 34 5.11 15.60 0.30
C SER A 34 4.31 15.77 -0.99
N PRO A 35 4.79 15.26 -2.14
CA PRO A 35 4.15 15.45 -3.43
C PRO A 35 2.88 14.59 -3.58
N ARG A 36 2.14 14.80 -4.68
CA ARG A 36 1.03 13.91 -5.06
C ARG A 36 1.52 12.48 -5.31
N SER A 37 0.67 11.47 -5.11
CA SER A 37 1.01 10.03 -5.19
C SER A 37 1.67 9.59 -6.50
N SER A 38 1.40 10.27 -7.62
CA SER A 38 1.98 9.93 -8.93
C SER A 38 3.47 10.27 -9.09
N LEU A 39 4.03 11.12 -8.21
CA LEU A 39 5.42 11.55 -8.25
C LEU A 39 6.29 10.67 -7.34
N ASP A 40 7.62 10.94 -7.30
CA ASP A 40 8.52 10.31 -6.35
C ASP A 40 8.07 10.58 -4.90
N GLN A 41 8.19 9.58 -4.04
CA GLN A 41 7.66 9.64 -2.66
C GLN A 41 8.77 9.68 -1.60
N SER A 42 10.02 9.95 -1.96
CA SER A 42 11.14 10.06 -1.00
C SER A 42 10.83 11.07 0.11
N SER A 43 10.33 12.26 -0.27
CA SER A 43 9.90 13.28 0.70
C SER A 43 8.76 12.83 1.61
N THR A 44 7.86 11.95 1.12
CA THR A 44 6.77 11.39 1.91
C THR A 44 7.28 10.45 3.01
N TYR A 45 8.27 9.60 2.69
CA TYR A 45 8.92 8.75 3.68
C TYR A 45 9.68 9.57 4.72
N ASP A 46 10.36 10.64 4.30
CA ASP A 46 11.06 11.55 5.21
C ASP A 46 10.07 12.27 6.14
N ALA A 47 8.92 12.70 5.63
CA ALA A 47 7.88 13.33 6.42
C ALA A 47 7.30 12.38 7.49
N ILE A 48 7.02 11.12 7.14
CA ILE A 48 6.56 10.10 8.10
C ILE A 48 7.60 9.91 9.20
N LYS A 49 8.88 9.81 8.82
CA LYS A 49 9.98 9.64 9.78
C LYS A 49 10.11 10.82 10.74
N GLU A 50 10.00 12.05 10.25
CA GLU A 50 10.10 13.24 11.11
C GLU A 50 8.88 13.37 12.04
N LEU A 51 7.66 13.06 11.56
CA LEU A 51 6.46 13.02 12.41
C LEU A 51 6.59 11.95 13.50
N GLN A 52 7.08 10.75 13.16
CA GLN A 52 7.32 9.68 14.14
C GLN A 52 8.38 10.08 15.16
N LEU A 53 9.44 10.78 14.71
CA LEU A 53 10.48 11.30 15.59
C LEU A 53 9.89 12.32 16.58
N PHE A 54 9.02 13.22 16.11
CA PHE A 54 8.31 14.16 16.98
C PHE A 54 7.49 13.44 18.05
N ILE A 55 6.67 12.44 17.66
CA ILE A 55 5.85 11.65 18.59
C ILE A 55 6.72 10.97 19.65
N ASN A 56 7.86 10.39 19.24
CA ASN A 56 8.78 9.71 20.15
C ASN A 56 9.46 10.68 21.14
N MET A 57 9.78 11.91 20.71
CA MET A 57 10.39 12.92 21.57
C MET A 57 9.39 13.59 22.53
N TYR A 58 8.13 13.73 22.11
CA TYR A 58 7.09 14.43 22.86
C TYR A 58 5.81 13.59 22.98
N PRO A 59 5.87 12.41 23.64
CA PRO A 59 4.74 11.45 23.64
C PRO A 59 3.49 11.96 24.39
N THR A 60 3.64 12.97 25.23
CA THR A 60 2.55 13.61 26.00
C THR A 60 2.03 14.89 25.37
N SER A 61 2.56 15.28 24.20
CA SER A 61 2.13 16.49 23.49
C SER A 61 0.67 16.38 23.00
N GLU A 62 -0.08 17.45 23.13
CA GLU A 62 -1.41 17.56 22.55
C GLU A 62 -1.42 17.42 21.01
N LYS A 63 -0.24 17.63 20.38
CA LYS A 63 -0.06 17.50 18.92
C LYS A 63 0.13 16.07 18.43
N VAL A 64 0.30 15.08 19.34
CA VAL A 64 0.49 13.66 18.96
C VAL A 64 -0.66 13.14 18.13
N SER A 65 -1.90 13.43 18.53
CA SER A 65 -3.08 13.00 17.76
C SER A 65 -3.06 13.56 16.33
N LYS A 66 -2.73 14.83 16.17
CA LYS A 66 -2.62 15.46 14.85
C LYS A 66 -1.45 14.88 14.03
N ALA A 67 -0.31 14.64 14.65
CA ALA A 67 0.84 14.02 13.99
C ALA A 67 0.51 12.61 13.48
N ASN A 68 -0.22 11.80 14.25
CA ASN A 68 -0.69 10.50 13.80
C ASN A 68 -1.64 10.61 12.59
N THR A 69 -2.60 11.54 12.61
CA THR A 69 -3.48 11.79 11.46
C THR A 69 -2.67 12.14 10.19
N LEU A 70 -1.65 12.98 10.30
CA LEU A 70 -0.78 13.32 9.18
C LEU A 70 0.02 12.10 8.65
N ILE A 71 0.48 11.24 9.56
CA ILE A 71 1.13 9.96 9.18
C ILE A 71 0.16 9.08 8.40
N ASP A 72 -1.09 8.94 8.86
CA ASP A 72 -2.11 8.13 8.19
C ASP A 72 -2.41 8.66 6.78
N GLU A 73 -2.52 9.97 6.61
CA GLU A 73 -2.70 10.61 5.30
C GLU A 73 -1.51 10.33 4.35
N LEU A 74 -0.27 10.41 4.85
CA LEU A 74 0.92 10.09 4.08
C LEU A 74 0.99 8.59 3.72
N ARG A 75 0.61 7.70 4.64
CA ARG A 75 0.53 6.26 4.39
C ARG A 75 -0.52 5.93 3.33
N ALA A 76 -1.71 6.54 3.40
CA ALA A 76 -2.74 6.39 2.37
C ALA A 76 -2.25 6.85 0.98
N LYS A 77 -1.43 7.90 0.92
CA LYS A 77 -0.80 8.36 -0.33
C LYS A 77 0.20 7.33 -0.90
N LEU A 78 1.02 6.70 -0.04
CA LEU A 78 1.94 5.63 -0.45
C LEU A 78 1.19 4.37 -0.90
N GLU A 79 0.15 3.98 -0.16
CA GLU A 79 -0.73 2.87 -0.50
C GLU A 79 -1.38 3.08 -1.88
N LYS A 80 -1.98 4.26 -2.08
CA LYS A 80 -2.57 4.62 -3.37
C LYS A 80 -1.57 4.49 -4.51
N LYS A 81 -0.35 4.98 -4.35
CA LYS A 81 0.71 4.83 -5.36
C LYS A 81 1.00 3.37 -5.66
N ALA A 82 1.16 2.54 -4.62
CA ALA A 82 1.47 1.12 -4.78
C ALA A 82 0.31 0.37 -5.49
N TYR A 83 -0.93 0.69 -5.13
CA TYR A 83 -2.12 0.17 -5.81
C TYR A 83 -2.16 0.59 -7.29
N ASP A 84 -1.95 1.87 -7.59
CA ASP A 84 -1.96 2.40 -8.95
C ASP A 84 -0.87 1.74 -9.83
N ILE A 85 0.30 1.43 -9.26
CA ILE A 85 1.38 0.68 -9.94
C ILE A 85 0.93 -0.75 -10.26
N GLY A 86 0.30 -1.45 -9.31
CA GLY A 86 -0.26 -2.78 -9.55
C GLY A 86 -1.29 -2.78 -10.67
N MET A 87 -2.20 -1.80 -10.66
CA MET A 87 -3.20 -1.61 -11.71
C MET A 87 -2.57 -1.26 -13.06
N LEU A 88 -1.46 -0.53 -13.08
CA LEU A 88 -0.72 -0.23 -14.30
C LEU A 88 -0.14 -1.52 -14.91
N TYR A 89 0.55 -2.36 -14.11
CA TYR A 89 1.05 -3.65 -14.58
C TYR A 89 -0.08 -4.54 -15.10
N TYR A 90 -1.21 -4.59 -14.40
CA TYR A 90 -2.39 -5.34 -14.86
C TYR A 90 -2.87 -4.86 -16.25
N LYS A 91 -2.99 -3.55 -16.44
CA LYS A 91 -3.41 -2.94 -17.72
C LYS A 91 -2.40 -3.14 -18.85
N MET A 92 -1.11 -3.26 -18.51
CA MET A 92 -0.03 -3.57 -19.45
C MET A 92 0.10 -5.07 -19.75
N TYR A 93 -0.81 -5.90 -19.22
CA TYR A 93 -0.79 -7.36 -19.35
C TYR A 93 0.43 -8.05 -18.71
N ASP A 94 1.21 -7.34 -17.91
CA ASP A 94 2.25 -7.94 -17.05
C ASP A 94 1.63 -8.45 -15.76
N TYR A 95 0.90 -9.56 -15.91
CA TYR A 95 0.15 -10.16 -14.81
C TYR A 95 1.07 -10.66 -13.68
N LYS A 96 2.28 -11.10 -14.00
CA LYS A 96 3.24 -11.56 -12.98
C LYS A 96 3.68 -10.40 -12.07
N ALA A 97 4.03 -9.26 -12.65
CA ALA A 97 4.38 -8.06 -11.90
C ALA A 97 3.17 -7.53 -11.11
N ALA A 98 1.96 -7.53 -11.71
CA ALA A 98 0.74 -7.12 -11.04
C ALA A 98 0.45 -7.96 -9.78
N ILE A 99 0.53 -9.30 -9.86
CA ILE A 99 0.34 -10.22 -8.73
C ILE A 99 1.30 -9.88 -7.61
N GLN A 100 2.60 -9.75 -7.94
CA GLN A 100 3.63 -9.47 -6.93
C GLN A 100 3.41 -8.10 -6.28
N THR A 101 3.07 -7.09 -7.07
CA THR A 101 2.80 -5.73 -6.56
C THR A 101 1.60 -5.71 -5.63
N PHE A 102 0.47 -6.34 -6.00
CA PHE A 102 -0.72 -6.41 -5.14
C PHE A 102 -0.45 -7.18 -3.84
N LYS A 103 0.32 -8.28 -3.89
CA LYS A 103 0.74 -9.01 -2.69
C LYS A 103 1.62 -8.13 -1.77
N ASN A 104 2.51 -7.33 -2.34
CA ASN A 104 3.32 -6.39 -1.57
C ASN A 104 2.45 -5.30 -0.92
N VAL A 105 1.44 -4.77 -1.63
CA VAL A 105 0.49 -3.79 -1.03
C VAL A 105 -0.21 -4.38 0.19
N ILE A 106 -0.73 -5.61 0.11
CA ILE A 106 -1.37 -6.28 1.25
C ILE A 106 -0.40 -6.48 2.43
N LYS A 107 0.87 -6.76 2.14
CA LYS A 107 1.91 -6.95 3.16
C LYS A 107 2.32 -5.65 3.82
N ASP A 108 2.53 -4.58 3.02
CA ASP A 108 3.06 -3.31 3.49
C ASP A 108 1.96 -2.43 4.13
N PHE A 109 0.70 -2.66 3.74
CA PHE A 109 -0.50 -1.97 4.24
C PHE A 109 -1.56 -3.00 4.69
N PRO A 110 -1.34 -3.68 5.83
CA PRO A 110 -2.25 -4.74 6.30
C PRO A 110 -3.67 -4.22 6.62
N ASP A 111 -3.78 -2.93 6.98
CA ASP A 111 -5.03 -2.26 7.35
C ASP A 111 -5.78 -1.66 6.14
N THR A 112 -5.32 -1.94 4.92
CA THR A 112 -5.86 -1.36 3.69
C THR A 112 -7.38 -1.59 3.56
N PRO A 113 -8.18 -0.54 3.31
CA PRO A 113 -9.60 -0.69 2.99
C PRO A 113 -9.83 -1.35 1.61
N HIS A 114 -8.81 -1.42 0.76
CA HIS A 114 -8.85 -1.99 -0.58
C HIS A 114 -8.49 -3.49 -0.62
N ARG A 115 -8.44 -4.17 0.54
CA ARG A 115 -7.98 -5.57 0.62
C ARG A 115 -8.82 -6.51 -0.24
N GLU A 116 -10.14 -6.33 -0.29
CA GLU A 116 -11.03 -7.13 -1.13
C GLU A 116 -10.69 -6.95 -2.62
N ASP A 117 -10.53 -5.71 -3.08
CA ASP A 117 -10.14 -5.41 -4.46
C ASP A 117 -8.77 -5.98 -4.80
N LEU A 118 -7.79 -5.87 -3.90
CA LEU A 118 -6.44 -6.41 -4.09
C LEU A 118 -6.47 -7.92 -4.28
N LEU A 119 -7.19 -8.66 -3.42
CA LEU A 119 -7.35 -10.11 -3.53
C LEU A 119 -8.05 -10.50 -4.85
N TYR A 120 -9.09 -9.76 -5.22
CA TYR A 120 -9.76 -9.98 -6.50
C TYR A 120 -8.83 -9.75 -7.70
N TYR A 121 -8.03 -8.68 -7.70
CA TYR A 121 -7.09 -8.42 -8.80
C TYR A 121 -5.92 -9.41 -8.81
N ILE A 122 -5.51 -9.97 -7.66
CA ILE A 122 -4.57 -11.09 -7.60
C ILE A 122 -5.16 -12.32 -8.28
N LEU A 123 -6.39 -12.71 -7.94
CA LEU A 123 -7.09 -13.81 -8.58
C LEU A 123 -7.20 -13.58 -10.09
N LYS A 124 -7.68 -12.43 -10.50
CA LYS A 124 -7.90 -12.08 -11.91
C LYS A 124 -6.59 -12.07 -12.70
N SER A 125 -5.52 -11.59 -12.10
CA SER A 125 -4.17 -11.59 -12.70
C SER A 125 -3.63 -13.02 -12.85
N ASN A 126 -3.77 -13.87 -11.83
CA ASN A 126 -3.38 -15.28 -11.90
C ASN A 126 -4.15 -16.02 -13.01
N TYR A 127 -5.47 -15.82 -13.11
CA TYR A 127 -6.30 -16.38 -14.17
C TYR A 127 -5.85 -15.93 -15.57
N LYS A 128 -5.64 -14.62 -15.77
CA LYS A 128 -5.15 -14.09 -17.05
C LYS A 128 -3.73 -14.57 -17.37
N TYR A 129 -2.88 -14.70 -16.37
CA TYR A 129 -1.54 -15.23 -16.53
C TYR A 129 -1.55 -16.70 -16.92
N ALA A 130 -2.45 -17.51 -16.34
CA ALA A 130 -2.64 -18.91 -16.69
C ALA A 130 -3.19 -19.08 -18.13
N THR A 131 -4.24 -18.35 -18.48
CA THR A 131 -4.89 -18.45 -19.82
C THR A 131 -3.95 -18.04 -20.94
N ASN A 132 -3.07 -17.09 -20.72
CA ASN A 132 -2.06 -16.61 -21.70
C ASN A 132 -0.76 -17.43 -21.68
N SER A 133 -0.73 -18.57 -20.99
CA SER A 133 0.48 -19.37 -20.82
C SER A 133 0.60 -20.48 -21.84
N ILE A 134 1.84 -20.90 -22.12
CA ILE A 134 2.12 -22.15 -22.87
C ILE A 134 1.60 -23.36 -22.09
N ALA A 135 1.24 -24.41 -22.80
CA ALA A 135 0.59 -25.61 -22.23
C ALA A 135 1.36 -26.19 -21.02
N THR A 136 2.70 -26.26 -21.10
CA THR A 136 3.56 -26.82 -20.05
C THR A 136 3.51 -26.06 -18.71
N LYS A 137 3.14 -24.78 -18.72
CA LYS A 137 3.05 -23.93 -17.52
C LYS A 137 1.60 -23.66 -17.07
N ARG A 138 0.63 -24.05 -17.88
CA ARG A 138 -0.77 -23.70 -17.69
C ARG A 138 -1.34 -24.34 -16.42
N LYS A 139 -1.04 -25.62 -16.19
CA LYS A 139 -1.54 -26.39 -15.04
C LYS A 139 -1.08 -25.74 -13.71
N GLU A 140 0.22 -25.48 -13.56
CA GLU A 140 0.80 -24.80 -12.38
C GLU A 140 0.12 -23.46 -12.10
N ARG A 141 -0.12 -22.66 -13.16
CA ARG A 141 -0.70 -21.32 -13.04
C ARG A 141 -2.20 -21.33 -12.75
N PHE A 142 -2.93 -22.32 -13.24
CA PHE A 142 -4.32 -22.52 -12.85
C PHE A 142 -4.45 -22.97 -11.40
N THR A 143 -3.51 -23.75 -10.88
CA THR A 143 -3.45 -24.05 -9.43
C THR A 143 -3.33 -22.78 -8.61
N ALA A 144 -2.41 -21.85 -8.97
CA ALA A 144 -2.30 -20.56 -8.31
C ALA A 144 -3.57 -19.69 -8.44
N THR A 145 -4.36 -19.86 -9.51
CA THR A 145 -5.67 -19.19 -9.67
C THR A 145 -6.66 -19.72 -8.63
N ILE A 146 -6.72 -21.05 -8.42
CA ILE A 146 -7.61 -21.66 -7.42
C ILE A 146 -7.22 -21.23 -6.00
N GLU A 147 -5.93 -21.25 -5.67
CA GLU A 147 -5.43 -20.76 -4.38
C GLU A 147 -5.86 -19.30 -4.13
N SER A 148 -5.72 -18.43 -5.13
CA SER A 148 -6.13 -17.03 -4.99
C SER A 148 -7.65 -16.85 -4.87
N TYR A 149 -8.44 -17.75 -5.45
CA TYR A 149 -9.88 -17.79 -5.26
C TYR A 149 -10.24 -18.18 -3.82
N ASP A 150 -9.57 -19.19 -3.26
CA ASP A 150 -9.79 -19.64 -1.89
C ASP A 150 -9.37 -18.53 -0.88
N ASP A 151 -8.27 -17.81 -1.13
CA ASP A 151 -7.84 -16.66 -0.35
C ASP A 151 -8.89 -15.53 -0.33
N LEU A 152 -9.48 -15.21 -1.49
CA LEU A 152 -10.53 -14.20 -1.59
C LEU A 152 -11.78 -14.64 -0.82
N LEU A 153 -12.28 -15.85 -1.03
CA LEU A 153 -13.52 -16.29 -0.42
C LEU A 153 -13.40 -16.59 1.08
N SER A 154 -12.23 -17.04 1.54
CA SER A 154 -11.98 -17.21 2.98
C SER A 154 -12.03 -15.88 3.72
N SER A 155 -11.52 -14.81 3.10
CA SER A 155 -11.52 -13.46 3.66
C SER A 155 -12.84 -12.72 3.46
N TYR A 156 -13.48 -12.91 2.30
CA TYR A 156 -14.69 -12.20 1.87
C TYR A 156 -15.73 -13.16 1.26
N PRO A 157 -16.45 -13.97 2.08
CA PRO A 157 -17.42 -14.96 1.57
C PRO A 157 -18.59 -14.35 0.76
N LYS A 158 -18.88 -13.06 1.01
CA LYS A 158 -19.94 -12.29 0.34
C LYS A 158 -19.38 -11.20 -0.58
N THR A 159 -18.20 -11.44 -1.17
CA THR A 159 -17.56 -10.48 -2.06
C THR A 159 -18.49 -10.06 -3.21
N ILE A 160 -18.41 -8.79 -3.60
CA ILE A 160 -19.12 -8.25 -4.77
C ILE A 160 -18.66 -8.92 -6.07
N TYR A 161 -17.47 -9.53 -6.08
CA TYR A 161 -16.84 -10.21 -7.21
C TYR A 161 -17.19 -11.69 -7.32
N LEU A 162 -18.08 -12.23 -6.47
CA LEU A 162 -18.37 -13.66 -6.32
C LEU A 162 -18.66 -14.37 -7.65
N LYS A 163 -19.52 -13.78 -8.49
CA LYS A 163 -19.91 -14.37 -9.77
C LYS A 163 -18.74 -14.54 -10.73
N GLU A 164 -17.90 -13.50 -10.84
CA GLU A 164 -16.74 -13.53 -11.73
C GLU A 164 -15.64 -14.44 -11.16
N ALA A 165 -15.43 -14.42 -9.85
CA ALA A 165 -14.49 -15.30 -9.16
C ALA A 165 -14.84 -16.79 -9.37
N HIS A 166 -16.11 -17.17 -9.22
CA HIS A 166 -16.57 -18.53 -9.49
C HIS A 166 -16.35 -18.97 -10.94
N SER A 167 -16.60 -18.07 -11.92
CA SER A 167 -16.33 -18.38 -13.33
C SER A 167 -14.86 -18.68 -13.55
N MET A 168 -13.95 -17.83 -13.02
CA MET A 168 -12.51 -18.01 -13.16
C MET A 168 -12.03 -19.31 -12.49
N GLN A 169 -12.56 -19.65 -11.31
CA GLN A 169 -12.24 -20.90 -10.62
C GLN A 169 -12.66 -22.12 -11.43
N LYS A 170 -13.91 -22.14 -11.96
CA LYS A 170 -14.43 -23.24 -12.77
C LYS A 170 -13.59 -23.46 -14.04
N ASP A 171 -13.23 -22.36 -14.72
CA ASP A 171 -12.38 -22.40 -15.90
C ASP A 171 -10.97 -22.92 -15.56
N ALA A 172 -10.43 -22.52 -14.42
CA ALA A 172 -9.14 -23.00 -13.95
C ALA A 172 -9.16 -24.50 -13.63
N GLN A 173 -10.22 -25.01 -12.98
CA GLN A 173 -10.40 -26.44 -12.72
C GLN A 173 -10.45 -27.25 -14.02
N ASN A 174 -11.22 -26.80 -15.00
CA ASN A 174 -11.30 -27.42 -16.32
C ASN A 174 -9.93 -27.41 -17.04
N GLY A 175 -9.18 -26.31 -16.90
CA GLY A 175 -7.86 -26.16 -17.52
C GLY A 175 -6.74 -26.99 -16.85
N ILE A 176 -6.96 -27.53 -15.65
CA ILE A 176 -6.05 -28.45 -14.98
C ILE A 176 -6.31 -29.90 -15.44
N LEU A 177 -7.57 -30.23 -15.77
CA LEU A 177 -7.99 -31.57 -16.15
C LEU A 177 -7.70 -31.92 -17.62
N ASN A 178 -7.59 -30.88 -18.47
CA ASN A 178 -7.27 -31.02 -19.89
C ASN A 178 -5.78 -30.72 -20.15
#